data_9140e37f33eaf633c163cef3e782d4a6
#
_entry.id   9140e37f33eaf633c163cef3e782d4a6
#
_cell.length_a   1.000
_cell.length_b   1.000
_cell.length_c   1.000
_cell.angle_alpha   90.00
_cell.angle_beta   90.00
_cell.angle_gamma   90.00
#
_symmetry.space_group_name_H-M   'P 1'
#
loop_
_entity.id
_entity.type
_entity.pdbx_description
1 polymer ?
#
loop_
_entity_poly.entity_id
_entity_poly.type
_entity_poly.pdbx_seq_one_letter_code
_entity_poly.pdbx_strand_id
1 'polypeptide(L)'
;MINKPSWNLLFVFVLFFSCRQANSQSIAKWKITDLQEYISKSDTPTIVSFWATYCGPCIKEIPYFQEVVKQYEKKGVKLLLVSLDFKESFPDKISSFADKRKFTSTIVWLDETNADYFCPKVDSKWSGVMPATLFINNKKGHRSFFEEEMSKDKFETELKKILND
;
A
#
# COMPACT_ATOMS: atom_id res chain seq x y z
N MET A 1 75.93 -10.85 13.26
CA MET A 1 74.71 -11.70 13.27
C MET A 1 73.61 -10.83 13.80
N ILE A 2 72.73 -10.34 12.87
CA ILE A 2 71.68 -9.40 13.22
C ILE A 2 70.36 -10.16 13.02
N ASN A 3 69.71 -10.44 14.16
CA ASN A 3 68.42 -11.11 14.18
C ASN A 3 67.32 -10.12 13.76
N LYS A 4 66.54 -10.45 12.67
CA LYS A 4 65.35 -9.73 12.27
C LYS A 4 64.15 -10.24 13.05
N PRO A 5 63.30 -9.38 13.63
CA PRO A 5 62.02 -9.80 14.18
C PRO A 5 60.98 -10.03 13.04
N SER A 6 60.38 -11.20 13.03
CA SER A 6 59.28 -11.54 12.18
C SER A 6 58.00 -10.88 12.68
N TRP A 7 57.48 -9.91 11.94
CA TRP A 7 56.22 -9.24 12.23
C TRP A 7 55.08 -10.06 11.64
N ASN A 8 54.45 -10.87 12.46
CA ASN A 8 53.20 -11.55 12.11
C ASN A 8 52.08 -10.54 12.15
N LEU A 9 51.66 -10.06 10.97
CA LEU A 9 50.42 -9.28 10.76
C LEU A 9 49.23 -10.22 10.89
N LEU A 10 48.63 -10.25 12.07
CA LEU A 10 47.32 -10.82 12.31
C LEU A 10 46.27 -9.90 11.64
N PHE A 11 45.83 -10.26 10.42
CA PHE A 11 44.67 -9.66 9.79
C PHE A 11 43.40 -10.09 10.55
N VAL A 12 42.93 -9.25 11.46
CA VAL A 12 41.59 -9.40 12.08
C VAL A 12 40.55 -9.01 11.05
N PHE A 13 39.94 -10.02 10.42
CA PHE A 13 38.81 -9.84 9.53
C PHE A 13 37.58 -9.55 10.39
N VAL A 14 37.27 -8.27 10.62
CA VAL A 14 36.03 -7.84 11.28
C VAL A 14 34.89 -8.00 10.27
N LEU A 15 34.20 -9.12 10.35
CA LEU A 15 32.93 -9.32 9.65
C LEU A 15 31.88 -8.35 10.21
N PHE A 16 31.69 -7.20 9.54
CA PHE A 16 30.54 -6.34 9.76
C PHE A 16 29.28 -7.11 9.34
N PHE A 17 28.70 -7.79 10.30
CA PHE A 17 27.35 -8.34 10.16
C PHE A 17 26.39 -7.15 10.15
N SER A 18 26.15 -6.57 8.97
CA SER A 18 25.11 -5.56 8.77
C SER A 18 23.77 -6.24 9.03
N CYS A 19 23.29 -6.18 10.27
CA CYS A 19 21.93 -6.53 10.63
C CYS A 19 21.02 -5.57 9.86
N ARG A 20 20.52 -6.01 8.72
CA ARG A 20 19.44 -5.29 8.04
C ARG A 20 18.22 -5.42 8.94
N GLN A 21 17.95 -4.38 9.72
CA GLN A 21 16.65 -4.25 10.37
C GLN A 21 15.60 -4.27 9.24
N ALA A 22 14.82 -5.33 9.19
CA ALA A 22 13.60 -5.36 8.40
C ALA A 22 12.70 -4.26 8.96
N ASN A 23 12.60 -3.15 8.25
CA ASN A 23 11.72 -2.05 8.60
C ASN A 23 10.30 -2.53 8.27
N SER A 24 9.66 -3.24 9.22
CA SER A 24 8.27 -3.64 9.10
C SER A 24 7.43 -2.37 8.97
N GLN A 25 6.63 -2.30 7.93
CA GLN A 25 5.76 -1.14 7.68
C GLN A 25 4.75 -1.02 8.82
N SER A 26 4.80 0.09 9.55
CA SER A 26 3.80 0.40 10.57
C SER A 26 2.43 0.62 9.92
N ILE A 27 1.46 -0.25 10.26
CA ILE A 27 0.09 -0.14 9.76
C ILE A 27 -0.71 0.73 10.72
N ALA A 28 -1.18 1.87 10.23
CA ALA A 28 -2.03 2.74 11.02
C ALA A 28 -3.46 2.18 11.11
N LYS A 29 -4.08 2.40 12.26
CA LYS A 29 -5.48 2.06 12.50
C LYS A 29 -6.34 3.29 12.21
N TRP A 30 -7.29 3.16 11.28
CA TRP A 30 -8.20 4.23 10.87
C TRP A 30 -9.65 3.85 11.10
N LYS A 31 -10.48 4.85 11.39
CA LYS A 31 -11.93 4.80 11.28
C LYS A 31 -12.36 5.31 9.91
N ILE A 32 -13.61 5.08 9.55
CA ILE A 32 -14.15 5.58 8.29
C ILE A 32 -14.04 7.12 8.19
N THR A 33 -14.14 7.83 9.30
CA THR A 33 -13.96 9.29 9.37
C THR A 33 -12.54 9.72 8.96
N ASP A 34 -11.51 8.96 9.38
CA ASP A 34 -10.13 9.25 9.03
C ASP A 34 -9.89 9.03 7.53
N LEU A 35 -10.50 7.97 6.98
CA LEU A 35 -10.44 7.68 5.55
C LEU A 35 -11.16 8.77 4.72
N GLN A 36 -12.35 9.20 5.17
CA GLN A 36 -13.08 10.30 4.51
C GLN A 36 -12.28 11.60 4.54
N GLU A 37 -11.63 11.91 5.67
CA GLU A 37 -10.78 13.08 5.80
C GLU A 37 -9.58 13.00 4.86
N TYR A 38 -8.90 11.84 4.80
CA TYR A 38 -7.80 11.60 3.87
C TYR A 38 -8.22 11.78 2.41
N ILE A 39 -9.35 11.18 2.00
CA ILE A 39 -9.91 11.30 0.65
C ILE A 39 -10.23 12.75 0.32
N SER A 40 -10.93 13.45 1.22
CA SER A 40 -11.37 14.83 0.99
C SER A 40 -10.22 15.85 0.94
N LYS A 41 -9.19 15.62 1.74
CA LYS A 41 -8.00 16.51 1.81
C LYS A 41 -6.90 16.15 0.82
N SER A 42 -7.06 15.07 0.05
CA SER A 42 -6.04 14.69 -0.93
C SER A 42 -5.89 15.76 -2.00
N ASP A 43 -4.70 16.36 -2.08
CA ASP A 43 -4.33 17.40 -3.03
C ASP A 43 -3.58 16.85 -4.26
N THR A 44 -3.39 15.55 -4.32
CA THR A 44 -2.71 14.83 -5.40
C THR A 44 -3.60 13.72 -5.96
N PRO A 45 -3.36 13.28 -7.21
CA PRO A 45 -4.04 12.10 -7.74
C PRO A 45 -3.83 10.91 -6.80
N THR A 46 -4.93 10.33 -6.30
CA THR A 46 -4.87 9.29 -5.28
C THR A 46 -5.75 8.12 -5.68
N ILE A 47 -5.22 6.93 -5.46
CA ILE A 47 -5.92 5.67 -5.64
C ILE A 47 -6.06 5.02 -4.27
N VAL A 48 -7.26 4.60 -3.92
CA VAL A 48 -7.55 3.88 -2.69
C VAL A 48 -8.05 2.49 -3.08
N SER A 49 -7.28 1.45 -2.75
CA SER A 49 -7.65 0.05 -3.03
C SER A 49 -8.01 -0.66 -1.72
N PHE A 50 -9.21 -1.23 -1.70
CA PHE A 50 -9.74 -1.98 -0.57
C PHE A 50 -9.44 -3.47 -0.75
N TRP A 51 -8.80 -4.07 0.25
CA TRP A 51 -8.29 -5.42 0.17
C TRP A 51 -8.32 -6.14 1.53
N ALA A 52 -8.05 -7.44 1.53
CA ALA A 52 -7.78 -8.21 2.74
C ALA A 52 -6.80 -9.34 2.45
N THR A 53 -6.15 -9.86 3.48
CA THR A 53 -5.16 -10.95 3.37
C THR A 53 -5.77 -12.26 2.85
N TYR A 54 -7.08 -12.41 2.94
CA TYR A 54 -7.85 -13.56 2.43
C TYR A 54 -8.55 -13.29 1.08
N CYS A 55 -8.43 -12.07 0.52
CA CYS A 55 -9.02 -11.72 -0.76
C CYS A 55 -8.07 -12.09 -1.92
N GLY A 56 -8.26 -13.26 -2.52
CA GLY A 56 -7.41 -13.78 -3.61
C GLY A 56 -7.27 -12.84 -4.79
N PRO A 57 -8.36 -12.30 -5.39
CA PRO A 57 -8.29 -11.33 -6.47
C PRO A 57 -7.54 -10.05 -6.09
N CYS A 58 -7.81 -9.49 -4.88
CA CYS A 58 -7.11 -8.30 -4.40
C CYS A 58 -5.58 -8.49 -4.35
N ILE A 59 -5.14 -9.65 -3.85
CA ILE A 59 -3.72 -10.00 -3.71
C ILE A 59 -3.03 -10.08 -5.08
N LYS A 60 -3.75 -10.49 -6.12
CA LYS A 60 -3.21 -10.58 -7.48
C LYS A 60 -3.02 -9.21 -8.13
N GLU A 61 -3.92 -8.25 -7.85
CA GLU A 61 -3.88 -6.95 -8.51
C GLU A 61 -2.92 -5.95 -7.87
N ILE A 62 -2.71 -5.98 -6.55
CA ILE A 62 -1.83 -5.03 -5.84
C ILE A 62 -0.43 -4.92 -6.44
N PRO A 63 0.29 -6.00 -6.82
CA PRO A 63 1.63 -5.89 -7.38
C PRO A 63 1.70 -5.04 -8.64
N TYR A 64 0.78 -5.21 -9.59
CA TYR A 64 0.80 -4.38 -10.80
C TYR A 64 0.21 -2.99 -10.58
N PHE A 65 -0.65 -2.77 -9.59
CA PHE A 65 -1.04 -1.43 -9.16
C PHE A 65 0.18 -0.63 -8.70
N GLN A 66 1.01 -1.23 -7.85
CA GLN A 66 2.26 -0.62 -7.37
C GLN A 66 3.23 -0.35 -8.53
N GLU A 67 3.37 -1.30 -9.46
CA GLU A 67 4.22 -1.15 -10.63
C GLU A 67 3.77 0.03 -11.50
N VAL A 68 2.47 0.12 -11.80
CA VAL A 68 1.90 1.21 -12.59
C VAL A 68 2.07 2.54 -11.86
N VAL A 69 1.68 2.63 -10.59
CA VAL A 69 1.80 3.89 -9.82
C VAL A 69 3.24 4.38 -9.77
N LYS A 70 4.21 3.48 -9.65
CA LYS A 70 5.64 3.84 -9.68
C LYS A 70 6.06 4.52 -11.00
N GLN A 71 5.47 4.14 -12.13
CA GLN A 71 5.76 4.78 -13.41
C GLN A 71 5.28 6.25 -13.44
N TYR A 72 4.27 6.58 -12.64
CA TYR A 72 3.70 7.92 -12.50
C TYR A 72 4.14 8.66 -11.22
N GLU A 73 5.18 8.18 -10.54
CA GLU A 73 5.69 8.77 -9.29
C GLU A 73 6.00 10.28 -9.43
N LYS A 74 6.61 10.66 -10.55
CA LYS A 74 6.91 12.08 -10.84
C LYS A 74 5.68 12.98 -10.98
N LYS A 75 4.49 12.40 -11.19
CA LYS A 75 3.20 13.11 -11.21
C LYS A 75 2.53 13.18 -9.83
N GLY A 76 3.20 12.68 -8.80
CA GLY A 76 2.71 12.74 -7.42
C GLY A 76 1.56 11.78 -7.12
N VAL A 77 1.37 10.73 -7.94
CA VAL A 77 0.31 9.72 -7.71
C VAL A 77 0.55 8.97 -6.42
N LYS A 78 -0.51 8.81 -5.61
CA LYS A 78 -0.48 8.02 -4.37
C LYS A 78 -1.34 6.77 -4.50
N LEU A 79 -0.87 5.66 -3.94
CA LEU A 79 -1.64 4.43 -3.74
C LEU A 79 -1.75 4.16 -2.24
N LEU A 80 -2.98 4.17 -1.74
CA LEU A 80 -3.33 3.77 -0.39
C LEU A 80 -4.00 2.40 -0.44
N LEU A 81 -3.49 1.44 0.30
CA LEU A 81 -4.06 0.12 0.49
C LEU A 81 -4.84 0.12 1.83
N VAL A 82 -6.14 -0.02 1.77
CA VAL A 82 -7.03 -0.06 2.94
C VAL A 82 -7.38 -1.51 3.22
N SER A 83 -6.81 -2.07 4.29
CA SER A 83 -7.12 -3.44 4.73
C SER A 83 -8.48 -3.47 5.42
N LEU A 84 -9.30 -4.43 5.01
CA LEU A 84 -10.58 -4.79 5.62
C LEU A 84 -10.46 -6.12 6.38
N ASP A 85 -9.26 -6.48 6.80
CA ASP A 85 -9.02 -7.68 7.59
C ASP A 85 -9.75 -7.60 8.95
N PHE A 86 -10.06 -8.76 9.51
CA PHE A 86 -10.60 -8.84 10.85
C PHE A 86 -9.60 -8.32 11.89
N LYS A 87 -10.14 -7.84 13.03
CA LYS A 87 -9.37 -7.24 14.12
C LYS A 87 -8.20 -8.11 14.60
N GLU A 88 -8.37 -9.43 14.58
CA GLU A 88 -7.37 -10.41 15.03
C GLU A 88 -6.16 -10.49 14.10
N SER A 89 -6.23 -9.86 12.95
CA SER A 89 -5.10 -9.77 11.98
C SER A 89 -4.29 -8.49 12.14
N PHE A 90 -4.84 -7.47 12.79
CA PHE A 90 -4.18 -6.19 13.00
C PHE A 90 -3.28 -6.19 14.24
N PRO A 91 -2.07 -5.60 14.17
CA PRO A 91 -1.38 -5.16 12.95
C PRO A 91 -0.51 -6.26 12.33
N ASP A 92 -0.11 -7.28 13.11
CA ASP A 92 1.04 -8.15 12.86
C ASP A 92 0.84 -9.08 11.65
N LYS A 93 -0.35 -9.68 11.51
CA LYS A 93 -0.63 -10.57 10.39
C LYS A 93 -0.70 -9.80 9.08
N ILE A 94 -1.33 -8.61 9.07
CA ILE A 94 -1.42 -7.74 7.89
C ILE A 94 -0.02 -7.30 7.47
N SER A 95 0.80 -6.81 8.41
CA SER A 95 2.16 -6.37 8.17
C SER A 95 3.03 -7.52 7.64
N SER A 96 3.05 -8.65 8.32
CA SER A 96 3.82 -9.84 7.91
C SER A 96 3.40 -10.35 6.52
N PHE A 97 2.10 -10.28 6.20
CA PHE A 97 1.59 -10.65 4.88
C PHE A 97 2.07 -9.69 3.80
N ALA A 98 1.94 -8.38 4.06
CA ALA A 98 2.39 -7.33 3.15
C ALA A 98 3.89 -7.44 2.84
N ASP A 99 4.71 -7.66 3.87
CA ASP A 99 6.17 -7.85 3.72
C ASP A 99 6.50 -9.06 2.84
N LYS A 100 5.84 -10.21 3.08
CA LYS A 100 6.02 -11.42 2.28
C LYS A 100 5.62 -11.22 0.81
N ARG A 101 4.60 -10.41 0.56
CA ARG A 101 4.10 -10.08 -0.78
C ARG A 101 4.79 -8.88 -1.41
N LYS A 102 5.71 -8.24 -0.70
CA LYS A 102 6.44 -7.03 -1.13
C LYS A 102 5.49 -5.88 -1.48
N PHE A 103 4.46 -5.69 -0.64
CA PHE A 103 3.59 -4.53 -0.75
C PHE A 103 4.33 -3.33 -0.15
N THR A 104 4.62 -2.33 -0.99
CA THR A 104 5.44 -1.16 -0.64
C THR A 104 4.63 0.12 -0.52
N SER A 105 3.37 0.09 -0.95
CA SER A 105 2.44 1.22 -0.81
C SER A 105 2.01 1.39 0.65
N THR A 106 1.60 2.60 1.02
CA THR A 106 1.04 2.86 2.35
C THR A 106 -0.16 1.95 2.63
N ILE A 107 -0.14 1.29 3.78
CA ILE A 107 -1.24 0.41 4.22
C ILE A 107 -1.84 0.98 5.49
N VAL A 108 -3.16 1.01 5.53
CA VAL A 108 -3.93 1.29 6.76
C VAL A 108 -4.93 0.15 6.99
N TRP A 109 -5.28 -0.09 8.23
CA TRP A 109 -6.36 -0.99 8.59
C TRP A 109 -7.61 -0.20 8.96
N LEU A 110 -8.74 -0.49 8.30
CA LEU A 110 -10.02 0.13 8.59
C LEU A 110 -10.72 -0.62 9.75
N ASP A 111 -10.74 0.00 10.93
CA ASP A 111 -11.38 -0.56 12.14
C ASP A 111 -12.89 -0.30 12.11
N GLU A 112 -13.56 -0.93 11.15
CA GLU A 112 -15.03 -0.91 10.98
C GLU A 112 -15.55 -2.33 10.78
N THR A 113 -16.71 -2.63 11.39
CA THR A 113 -17.31 -3.97 11.33
C THR A 113 -18.64 -4.00 10.57
N ASN A 114 -19.23 -2.84 10.30
CA ASN A 114 -20.53 -2.72 9.65
C ASN A 114 -20.35 -2.14 8.23
N ALA A 115 -20.39 -3.00 7.20
CA ALA A 115 -20.27 -2.61 5.82
C ALA A 115 -21.37 -1.63 5.39
N ASP A 116 -22.59 -1.82 5.82
CA ASP A 116 -23.73 -0.91 5.51
C ASP A 116 -23.51 0.51 6.06
N TYR A 117 -22.63 0.64 7.06
CA TYR A 117 -22.27 1.94 7.64
C TYR A 117 -21.13 2.60 6.89
N PHE A 118 -20.06 1.86 6.56
CA PHE A 118 -18.84 2.50 6.02
C PHE A 118 -18.78 2.50 4.49
N CYS A 119 -19.31 1.51 3.80
CA CYS A 119 -19.25 1.45 2.34
C CYS A 119 -19.90 2.65 1.66
N PRO A 120 -21.15 3.07 2.01
CA PRO A 120 -21.77 4.25 1.39
C PRO A 120 -21.04 5.57 1.65
N LYS A 121 -20.19 5.61 2.70
CA LYS A 121 -19.36 6.79 3.03
C LYS A 121 -18.12 6.90 2.12
N VAL A 122 -17.72 5.78 1.51
CA VAL A 122 -16.69 5.75 0.48
C VAL A 122 -17.33 5.99 -0.88
N ASP A 123 -18.29 5.18 -1.26
CA ASP A 123 -19.07 5.35 -2.49
C ASP A 123 -20.47 4.74 -2.34
N SER A 124 -21.50 5.46 -2.75
CA SER A 124 -22.90 5.03 -2.61
C SER A 124 -23.24 3.76 -3.39
N LYS A 125 -22.41 3.39 -4.37
CA LYS A 125 -22.56 2.18 -5.18
C LYS A 125 -21.85 0.97 -4.59
N TRP A 126 -21.02 1.15 -3.56
CA TRP A 126 -20.26 0.04 -3.00
C TRP A 126 -21.15 -0.90 -2.18
N SER A 127 -21.27 -2.14 -2.63
CA SER A 127 -22.05 -3.17 -1.95
C SER A 127 -21.31 -3.87 -0.81
N GLY A 128 -20.00 -3.57 -0.65
CA GLY A 128 -19.13 -4.21 0.34
C GLY A 128 -18.29 -5.36 -0.22
N VAL A 129 -18.40 -5.64 -1.52
CA VAL A 129 -17.59 -6.68 -2.19
C VAL A 129 -16.17 -6.17 -2.43
N MET A 130 -15.21 -7.07 -2.37
CA MET A 130 -13.79 -6.83 -2.70
C MET A 130 -13.36 -7.70 -3.90
N PRO A 131 -12.41 -7.21 -4.71
CA PRO A 131 -11.71 -5.93 -4.60
C PRO A 131 -12.59 -4.74 -4.95
N ALA A 132 -12.25 -3.58 -4.37
CA ALA A 132 -12.86 -2.31 -4.72
C ALA A 132 -11.79 -1.23 -4.80
N THR A 133 -11.88 -0.35 -5.80
CA THR A 133 -10.86 0.67 -6.05
C THR A 133 -11.50 2.02 -6.36
N LEU A 134 -11.06 3.05 -5.64
CA LEU A 134 -11.46 4.43 -5.80
C LEU A 134 -10.32 5.24 -6.41
N PHE A 135 -10.59 5.95 -7.49
CA PHE A 135 -9.66 6.90 -8.11
C PHE A 135 -10.16 8.32 -7.87
N ILE A 136 -9.31 9.19 -7.36
CA ILE A 136 -9.65 10.59 -7.09
C ILE A 136 -8.57 11.55 -7.53
N ASN A 137 -9.01 12.73 -7.97
CA ASN A 137 -8.21 13.94 -8.10
C ASN A 137 -9.08 15.15 -7.75
N ASN A 138 -9.04 15.57 -6.49
CA ASN A 138 -9.90 16.64 -5.99
C ASN A 138 -9.65 17.98 -6.69
N LYS A 139 -8.40 18.25 -7.09
CA LYS A 139 -8.08 19.49 -7.83
C LYS A 139 -8.74 19.56 -9.20
N LYS A 140 -9.06 18.40 -9.77
CA LYS A 140 -9.70 18.28 -11.08
C LYS A 140 -11.17 17.84 -11.00
N GLY A 141 -11.69 17.68 -9.79
CA GLY A 141 -13.07 17.21 -9.58
C GLY A 141 -13.31 15.79 -10.06
N HIS A 142 -12.23 14.99 -10.25
CA HIS A 142 -12.37 13.62 -10.76
C HIS A 142 -12.58 12.62 -9.62
N ARG A 143 -13.58 11.75 -9.81
CA ARG A 143 -13.86 10.63 -8.92
C ARG A 143 -14.46 9.48 -9.71
N SER A 144 -13.88 8.29 -9.62
CA SER A 144 -14.45 7.07 -10.17
C SER A 144 -14.23 5.90 -9.22
N PHE A 145 -15.22 5.02 -9.10
CA PHE A 145 -15.22 3.87 -8.21
C PHE A 145 -15.56 2.59 -8.98
N PHE A 146 -14.82 1.52 -8.66
CA PHE A 146 -14.96 0.20 -9.27
C PHE A 146 -15.01 -0.86 -8.18
N GLU A 147 -16.03 -1.71 -8.23
CA GLU A 147 -16.21 -2.86 -7.34
C GLU A 147 -16.01 -4.14 -8.16
N GLU A 148 -14.77 -4.34 -8.61
CA GLU A 148 -14.38 -5.47 -9.46
C GLU A 148 -12.86 -5.66 -9.48
N GLU A 149 -12.39 -6.86 -9.81
CA GLU A 149 -10.98 -7.09 -10.14
C GLU A 149 -10.61 -6.30 -11.41
N MET A 150 -9.59 -5.46 -11.32
CA MET A 150 -9.15 -4.64 -12.44
C MET A 150 -7.93 -5.27 -13.11
N SER A 151 -7.93 -5.38 -14.44
CA SER A 151 -6.72 -5.69 -15.18
C SER A 151 -5.71 -4.53 -15.10
N LYS A 152 -4.43 -4.81 -15.35
CA LYS A 152 -3.37 -3.77 -15.39
C LYS A 152 -3.71 -2.64 -16.37
N ASP A 153 -4.19 -2.99 -17.57
CA ASP A 153 -4.54 -2.01 -18.61
C ASP A 153 -5.72 -1.13 -18.21
N LYS A 154 -6.73 -1.72 -17.57
CA LYS A 154 -7.88 -0.97 -17.05
C LYS A 154 -7.45 -0.01 -15.95
N PHE A 155 -6.65 -0.50 -14.99
CA PHE A 155 -6.12 0.32 -13.90
C PHE A 155 -5.30 1.50 -14.44
N GLU A 156 -4.38 1.26 -15.39
CA GLU A 156 -3.58 2.32 -16.00
C GLU A 156 -4.43 3.31 -16.79
N THR A 157 -5.48 2.84 -17.48
CA THR A 157 -6.42 3.70 -18.19
C THR A 157 -7.15 4.64 -17.24
N GLU A 158 -7.66 4.13 -16.12
CA GLU A 158 -8.33 4.96 -15.10
C GLU A 158 -7.37 5.92 -14.40
N LEU A 159 -6.13 5.48 -14.14
CA LEU A 159 -5.08 6.35 -13.63
C LEU A 159 -4.80 7.53 -14.59
N LYS A 160 -4.70 7.26 -15.89
CA LYS A 160 -4.49 8.33 -16.89
C LYS A 160 -5.63 9.34 -16.92
N LYS A 161 -6.87 8.91 -16.71
CA LYS A 161 -8.03 9.82 -16.64
C LYS A 161 -7.91 10.82 -15.48
N ILE A 162 -7.52 10.36 -14.29
CA ILE A 162 -7.34 11.27 -13.15
C ILE A 162 -6.12 12.21 -13.29
N LEU A 163 -5.24 11.93 -14.25
CA LEU A 163 -4.06 12.75 -14.53
C LEU A 163 -4.29 13.78 -15.64
N ASN A 164 -5.12 13.47 -16.63
CA ASN A 164 -5.14 14.20 -17.91
C ASN A 164 -6.35 15.14 -18.11
N ASP A 165 -7.32 15.20 -17.20
CA ASP A 165 -8.49 16.09 -17.33
C ASP A 165 -8.21 17.55 -17.07
#